data_183fe65e97d381f727506915a58c1f56
#
_entry.id   183fe65e97d381f727506915a58c1f56
#
_cell.length_a   1.000
_cell.length_b   1.000
_cell.length_c   1.000
_cell.angle_alpha   90.00
_cell.angle_beta   90.00
_cell.angle_gamma   90.00
#
_symmetry.space_group_name_H-M   'P 1'
#
loop_
_entity.id
_entity.type
_entity.pdbx_description
1 polymer ?
#
loop_
_entity_poly.entity_id
_entity_poly.type
_entity_poly.pdbx_seq_one_letter_code
_entity_poly.pdbx_strand_id
1 'polypeptide(L)'
;MLQAPVDLQSLKIFLAVAHERSFSRAAAKVHRTQPAVSQVVRRLEADLGEELFDRSSKSGTLTDAGRVLQNYGQRLVRLAEETESAMRELRDLRRGRVLIGANEAAVHTLLPLVARFRQLYPQIAIDVRRVPARQIAVEVQQGSLDFGALSFHPPEEGLLEVTVGSDELVLLVPPSHPLAKRRQVTMEDVAGERIIAHNDPSPARERVLRLFEEKHITLNMVIALPSLDGIKRAVELRLGVALLPRRCAITEIAAGRLVALPVAGVSRRRLLTLVCRRAHRSHAADAFLKVAQEKGATAS
;
A
#
# COMPACT_ATOMS: atom_id res chain seq x y z
N MET A 1 14.48 -36.08 -19.50
CA MET A 1 14.47 -35.04 -18.44
C MET A 1 13.82 -33.82 -19.04
N LEU A 2 12.59 -33.51 -18.66
CA LEU A 2 11.92 -32.24 -19.01
C LEU A 2 12.68 -31.11 -18.29
N GLN A 3 13.56 -30.40 -18.97
CA GLN A 3 14.09 -29.14 -18.50
C GLN A 3 12.89 -28.17 -18.48
N ALA A 4 12.50 -27.70 -17.29
CA ALA A 4 11.50 -26.66 -17.19
C ALA A 4 12.05 -25.42 -17.92
N PRO A 5 11.31 -24.85 -18.88
CA PRO A 5 11.77 -23.72 -19.70
C PRO A 5 12.04 -22.44 -18.90
N VAL A 6 11.65 -22.44 -17.64
CA VAL A 6 11.73 -21.25 -16.77
C VAL A 6 12.37 -21.63 -15.44
N ASP A 7 13.57 -21.11 -15.17
CA ASP A 7 14.21 -21.24 -13.86
C ASP A 7 14.00 -19.98 -12.99
N LEU A 8 14.06 -20.14 -11.67
CA LEU A 8 13.83 -19.05 -10.72
C LEU A 8 14.84 -17.91 -10.84
N GLN A 9 16.08 -18.21 -11.23
CA GLN A 9 17.12 -17.21 -11.38
C GLN A 9 16.84 -16.30 -12.59
N SER A 10 16.45 -16.89 -13.71
CA SER A 10 16.03 -16.17 -14.91
C SER A 10 14.78 -15.32 -14.65
N LEU A 11 13.80 -15.86 -13.91
CA LEU A 11 12.64 -15.08 -13.45
C LEU A 11 13.01 -13.88 -12.59
N LYS A 12 13.89 -14.04 -11.60
CA LYS A 12 14.35 -12.93 -10.74
C LYS A 12 15.03 -11.83 -11.57
N ILE A 13 15.83 -12.19 -12.56
CA ILE A 13 16.49 -11.26 -13.47
C ILE A 13 15.46 -10.53 -14.34
N PHE A 14 14.52 -11.26 -14.94
CA PHE A 14 13.43 -10.69 -15.73
C PHE A 14 12.60 -9.68 -14.91
N LEU A 15 12.19 -10.07 -13.69
CA LEU A 15 11.42 -9.21 -12.77
C LEU A 15 12.20 -7.95 -12.36
N ALA A 16 13.52 -8.07 -12.18
CA ALA A 16 14.36 -6.89 -11.91
C ALA A 16 14.36 -5.92 -13.09
N VAL A 17 14.47 -6.40 -14.34
CA VAL A 17 14.40 -5.55 -15.54
C VAL A 17 13.02 -4.89 -15.66
N ALA A 18 11.95 -5.64 -15.44
CA ALA A 18 10.57 -5.15 -15.49
C ALA A 18 10.32 -4.06 -14.44
N HIS A 19 10.85 -4.23 -13.23
CA HIS A 19 10.72 -3.26 -12.15
C HIS A 19 11.52 -1.98 -12.42
N GLU A 20 12.80 -2.12 -12.79
CA GLU A 20 13.70 -0.98 -13.02
C GLU A 20 13.42 -0.29 -14.37
N ARG A 21 12.65 -0.91 -15.26
CA ARG A 21 12.44 -0.46 -16.65
C ARG A 21 13.77 -0.09 -17.35
N SER A 22 14.84 -0.80 -17.00
CA SER A 22 16.20 -0.54 -17.51
C SER A 22 17.09 -1.75 -17.27
N PHE A 23 17.66 -2.31 -18.34
CA PHE A 23 18.61 -3.41 -18.27
C PHE A 23 19.87 -3.06 -17.48
N SER A 24 20.37 -1.82 -17.61
CA SER A 24 21.57 -1.38 -16.89
C SER A 24 21.33 -1.23 -15.39
N ARG A 25 20.18 -0.63 -14.97
CA ARG A 25 19.83 -0.51 -13.55
C ARG A 25 19.53 -1.89 -12.94
N ALA A 26 18.83 -2.73 -13.66
CA ALA A 26 18.58 -4.11 -13.23
C ALA A 26 19.89 -4.89 -13.04
N ALA A 27 20.84 -4.75 -13.96
CA ALA A 27 22.15 -5.38 -13.87
C ALA A 27 22.91 -4.97 -12.60
N ALA A 28 22.92 -3.69 -12.28
CA ALA A 28 23.50 -3.19 -11.02
C ALA A 28 22.82 -3.80 -9.79
N LYS A 29 21.49 -3.87 -9.81
CA LYS A 29 20.68 -4.40 -8.70
C LYS A 29 20.87 -5.91 -8.46
N VAL A 30 21.07 -6.69 -9.54
CA VAL A 30 21.32 -8.14 -9.43
C VAL A 30 22.81 -8.49 -9.40
N HIS A 31 23.70 -7.50 -9.26
CA HIS A 31 25.15 -7.66 -9.23
C HIS A 31 25.70 -8.44 -10.44
N ARG A 32 25.23 -8.10 -11.63
CA ARG A 32 25.67 -8.68 -12.91
C ARG A 32 25.98 -7.58 -13.93
N THR A 33 26.61 -7.97 -15.04
CA THR A 33 26.81 -7.05 -16.17
C THR A 33 25.54 -6.95 -17.02
N GLN A 34 25.34 -5.81 -17.67
CA GLN A 34 24.18 -5.61 -18.56
C GLN A 34 24.14 -6.64 -19.72
N PRO A 35 25.24 -7.03 -20.40
CA PRO A 35 25.22 -8.10 -21.39
C PRO A 35 24.73 -9.44 -20.81
N ALA A 36 25.17 -9.81 -19.60
CA ALA A 36 24.74 -11.04 -18.94
C ALA A 36 23.24 -11.03 -18.65
N VAL A 37 22.68 -9.91 -18.16
CA VAL A 37 21.24 -9.74 -17.94
C VAL A 37 20.47 -9.85 -19.25
N SER A 38 20.93 -9.19 -20.32
CA SER A 38 20.31 -9.28 -21.64
C SER A 38 20.33 -10.68 -22.22
N GLN A 39 21.42 -11.42 -22.01
CA GLN A 39 21.51 -12.81 -22.47
C GLN A 39 20.52 -13.73 -21.75
N VAL A 40 20.37 -13.57 -20.43
CA VAL A 40 19.39 -14.35 -19.64
C VAL A 40 17.96 -14.08 -20.12
N VAL A 41 17.62 -12.81 -20.33
CA VAL A 41 16.28 -12.43 -20.82
C VAL A 41 16.04 -13.01 -22.23
N ARG A 42 16.99 -12.88 -23.16
CA ARG A 42 16.87 -13.46 -24.51
C ARG A 42 16.69 -14.98 -24.48
N ARG A 43 17.41 -15.68 -23.59
CA ARG A 43 17.24 -17.10 -23.42
C ARG A 43 15.85 -17.44 -22.90
N LEU A 44 15.36 -16.71 -21.93
CA LEU A 44 14.00 -16.88 -21.39
C LEU A 44 12.92 -16.62 -22.47
N GLU A 45 13.09 -15.61 -23.32
CA GLU A 45 12.24 -15.34 -24.48
C GLU A 45 12.27 -16.49 -25.49
N ALA A 46 13.45 -17.03 -25.78
CA ALA A 46 13.61 -18.17 -26.67
C ALA A 46 12.96 -19.45 -26.10
N ASP A 47 13.12 -19.71 -24.81
CA ASP A 47 12.56 -20.86 -24.12
C ASP A 47 11.02 -20.80 -24.05
N LEU A 48 10.44 -19.61 -23.97
CA LEU A 48 8.98 -19.37 -23.95
C LEU A 48 8.37 -19.18 -25.34
N GLY A 49 9.19 -18.89 -26.36
CA GLY A 49 8.74 -18.61 -27.72
C GLY A 49 8.08 -17.23 -27.89
N GLU A 50 8.22 -16.33 -26.91
CA GLU A 50 7.56 -15.04 -26.86
C GLU A 50 8.54 -13.91 -26.48
N GLU A 51 8.42 -12.74 -27.11
CA GLU A 51 9.13 -11.55 -26.67
C GLU A 51 8.47 -10.98 -25.40
N LEU A 52 9.29 -10.75 -24.37
CA LEU A 52 8.81 -10.25 -23.08
C LEU A 52 8.96 -8.74 -22.93
N PHE A 53 9.88 -8.15 -23.67
CA PHE A 53 10.10 -6.71 -23.71
C PHE A 53 9.92 -6.16 -25.14
N ASP A 54 9.29 -5.01 -25.23
CA ASP A 54 9.14 -4.28 -26.49
C ASP A 54 10.49 -3.71 -26.93
N ARG A 55 11.05 -4.22 -28.02
CA ARG A 55 12.34 -3.80 -28.60
C ARG A 55 12.29 -2.44 -29.25
N SER A 56 11.11 -1.94 -29.63
CA SER A 56 10.93 -0.60 -30.18
C SER A 56 11.10 0.48 -29.10
N SER A 57 10.90 0.12 -27.84
CA SER A 57 11.04 0.99 -26.69
C SER A 57 12.40 0.85 -26.03
N LYS A 58 13.17 1.95 -25.95
CA LYS A 58 14.46 1.97 -25.20
C LYS A 58 14.27 1.84 -23.67
N SER A 59 13.03 1.75 -23.18
CA SER A 59 12.66 1.86 -21.78
C SER A 59 12.31 0.55 -21.09
N GLY A 60 12.63 -0.63 -21.65
CA GLY A 60 12.30 -1.91 -21.00
C GLY A 60 10.80 -2.10 -20.74
N THR A 61 9.96 -1.64 -21.67
CA THR A 61 8.50 -1.79 -21.62
C THR A 61 8.12 -3.24 -21.85
N LEU A 62 7.20 -3.77 -21.03
CA LEU A 62 6.73 -5.16 -21.18
C LEU A 62 5.73 -5.30 -22.34
N THR A 63 5.83 -6.40 -23.06
CA THR A 63 4.79 -6.92 -23.95
C THR A 63 3.60 -7.48 -23.15
N ASP A 64 2.54 -7.94 -23.81
CA ASP A 64 1.44 -8.67 -23.15
C ASP A 64 1.95 -9.98 -22.52
N ALA A 65 2.79 -10.75 -23.23
CA ALA A 65 3.47 -11.93 -22.72
C ALA A 65 4.34 -11.59 -21.49
N GLY A 66 5.08 -10.47 -21.57
CA GLY A 66 5.86 -9.97 -20.44
C GLY A 66 5.02 -9.63 -19.21
N ARG A 67 3.83 -9.04 -19.37
CA ARG A 67 2.89 -8.78 -18.26
C ARG A 67 2.35 -10.06 -17.63
N VAL A 68 2.00 -11.04 -18.46
CA VAL A 68 1.60 -12.37 -17.98
C VAL A 68 2.73 -13.03 -17.18
N LEU A 69 3.95 -13.04 -17.73
CA LEU A 69 5.10 -13.61 -17.04
C LEU A 69 5.44 -12.85 -15.75
N GLN A 70 5.31 -11.53 -15.74
CA GLN A 70 5.52 -10.73 -14.53
C GLN A 70 4.59 -11.17 -13.40
N ASN A 71 3.30 -11.35 -13.69
CA ASN A 71 2.31 -11.77 -12.70
C ASN A 71 2.63 -13.18 -12.14
N TYR A 72 2.78 -14.17 -13.02
CA TYR A 72 3.08 -15.54 -12.58
C TYR A 72 4.49 -15.68 -12.00
N GLY A 73 5.47 -14.97 -12.56
CA GLY A 73 6.85 -14.97 -12.09
C GLY A 73 7.02 -14.44 -10.68
N GLN A 74 6.31 -13.35 -10.34
CA GLN A 74 6.27 -12.83 -8.97
C GLN A 74 5.72 -13.87 -7.98
N ARG A 75 4.67 -14.59 -8.37
CA ARG A 75 4.06 -15.65 -7.54
C ARG A 75 5.02 -16.83 -7.34
N LEU A 76 5.70 -17.27 -8.41
CA LEU A 76 6.66 -18.38 -8.36
C LEU A 76 7.87 -18.04 -7.50
N VAL A 77 8.46 -16.86 -7.69
CA VAL A 77 9.60 -16.41 -6.88
C VAL A 77 9.22 -16.35 -5.41
N ARG A 78 8.03 -15.82 -5.13
CA ARG A 78 7.54 -15.73 -3.76
C ARG A 78 7.28 -17.12 -3.15
N LEU A 79 6.64 -18.04 -3.88
CA LEU A 79 6.40 -19.39 -3.40
C LEU A 79 7.71 -20.10 -3.04
N ALA A 80 8.77 -19.90 -3.85
CA ALA A 80 10.09 -20.41 -3.54
C ALA A 80 10.67 -19.80 -2.26
N GLU A 81 10.53 -18.47 -2.05
CA GLU A 81 10.96 -17.77 -0.84
C GLU A 81 10.17 -18.24 0.39
N GLU A 82 8.86 -18.45 0.26
CA GLU A 82 8.00 -19.01 1.31
C GLU A 82 8.42 -20.44 1.67
N THR A 83 8.72 -21.27 0.66
CA THR A 83 9.21 -22.65 0.87
C THR A 83 10.55 -22.65 1.62
N GLU A 84 11.49 -21.82 1.20
CA GLU A 84 12.77 -21.67 1.88
C GLU A 84 12.61 -21.15 3.32
N SER A 85 11.64 -20.24 3.56
CA SER A 85 11.33 -19.73 4.89
C SER A 85 10.72 -20.82 5.76
N ALA A 86 9.74 -21.56 5.25
CA ALA A 86 9.13 -22.68 5.97
C ALA A 86 10.16 -23.75 6.36
N MET A 87 11.10 -24.07 5.45
CA MET A 87 12.17 -25.01 5.74
C MET A 87 13.20 -24.47 6.75
N ARG A 88 13.43 -23.15 6.76
CA ARG A 88 14.25 -22.51 7.80
C ARG A 88 13.53 -22.45 9.13
N GLU A 89 12.23 -22.19 9.14
CA GLU A 89 11.37 -22.15 10.32
C GLU A 89 11.24 -23.52 10.99
N LEU A 90 11.29 -24.61 10.24
CA LEU A 90 11.42 -25.99 10.77
C LEU A 90 12.74 -26.21 11.52
N ARG A 91 13.80 -25.49 11.16
CA ARG A 91 15.12 -25.54 11.83
C ARG A 91 15.25 -24.52 12.96
N ASP A 92 14.59 -23.36 12.84
CA ASP A 92 14.66 -22.25 13.80
C ASP A 92 13.29 -21.55 13.88
N LEU A 93 12.48 -21.89 14.88
CA LEU A 93 11.14 -21.35 15.16
C LEU A 93 11.06 -19.80 15.33
N ARG A 94 12.07 -19.04 14.88
CA ARG A 94 12.21 -17.63 15.25
C ARG A 94 12.50 -16.67 14.11
N ARG A 95 12.63 -17.08 12.85
CA ARG A 95 12.96 -16.20 11.72
C ARG A 95 11.90 -16.28 10.63
N GLY A 96 11.27 -15.15 10.33
CA GLY A 96 10.29 -15.02 9.25
C GLY A 96 10.19 -13.56 8.80
N ARG A 97 9.39 -13.32 7.76
CA ARG A 97 9.08 -11.98 7.26
C ARG A 97 7.59 -11.86 7.01
N VAL A 98 7.01 -10.70 7.32
CA VAL A 98 5.62 -10.34 7.00
C VAL A 98 5.65 -9.16 6.04
N LEU A 99 5.01 -9.32 4.88
CA LEU A 99 4.86 -8.28 3.86
C LEU A 99 3.46 -7.68 3.94
N ILE A 100 3.37 -6.37 4.14
CA ILE A 100 2.10 -5.65 4.28
C ILE A 100 2.03 -4.55 3.22
N GLY A 101 1.02 -4.59 2.36
CA GLY A 101 0.69 -3.48 1.47
C GLY A 101 -0.16 -2.45 2.18
N ALA A 102 0.21 -1.19 2.11
CA ALA A 102 -0.55 -0.09 2.69
C ALA A 102 -0.40 1.18 1.86
N ASN A 103 -1.44 2.03 1.85
CA ASN A 103 -1.26 3.39 1.43
C ASN A 103 -0.72 4.24 2.61
N GLU A 104 -0.24 5.43 2.32
CA GLU A 104 0.41 6.30 3.30
C GLU A 104 -0.48 6.57 4.53
N ALA A 105 -1.78 6.81 4.34
CA ALA A 105 -2.71 7.08 5.44
C ALA A 105 -2.96 5.85 6.33
N ALA A 106 -3.00 4.64 5.76
CA ALA A 106 -3.24 3.41 6.50
C ALA A 106 -2.07 3.07 7.44
N VAL A 107 -0.85 3.46 7.09
CA VAL A 107 0.36 3.20 7.89
C VAL A 107 0.20 3.78 9.31
N HIS A 108 -0.32 4.99 9.45
CA HIS A 108 -0.49 5.63 10.77
C HIS A 108 -1.39 4.82 11.73
N THR A 109 -2.41 4.15 11.19
CA THR A 109 -3.30 3.29 11.99
C THR A 109 -2.72 1.88 12.18
N LEU A 110 -1.88 1.41 11.25
CA LEU A 110 -1.23 0.10 11.28
C LEU A 110 -0.08 0.04 12.31
N LEU A 111 0.70 1.11 12.45
CA LEU A 111 1.92 1.14 13.28
C LEU A 111 1.74 0.63 14.72
N PRO A 112 0.66 0.92 15.47
CA PRO A 112 0.46 0.35 16.81
C PRO A 112 0.33 -1.18 16.83
N LEU A 113 -0.21 -1.78 15.74
CA LEU A 113 -0.24 -3.24 15.59
C LEU A 113 1.16 -3.79 15.30
N VAL A 114 1.89 -3.14 14.41
CA VAL A 114 3.28 -3.48 14.08
C VAL A 114 4.17 -3.41 15.34
N ALA A 115 4.03 -2.35 16.14
CA ALA A 115 4.77 -2.20 17.39
C ALA A 115 4.48 -3.35 18.38
N ARG A 116 3.19 -3.69 18.57
CA ARG A 116 2.79 -4.83 19.43
C ARG A 116 3.35 -6.14 18.92
N PHE A 117 3.26 -6.41 17.62
CA PHE A 117 3.81 -7.62 17.03
C PHE A 117 5.33 -7.72 17.22
N ARG A 118 6.07 -6.64 17.01
CA ARG A 118 7.51 -6.58 17.17
C ARG A 118 7.96 -6.83 18.62
N GLN A 119 7.14 -6.45 19.62
CA GLN A 119 7.39 -6.79 21.02
C GLN A 119 7.27 -8.30 21.29
N LEU A 120 6.27 -8.96 20.65
CA LEU A 120 6.02 -10.39 20.84
C LEU A 120 6.95 -11.27 19.99
N TYR A 121 7.31 -10.82 18.81
CA TYR A 121 8.10 -11.57 17.82
C TYR A 121 9.28 -10.72 17.30
N PRO A 122 10.29 -10.43 18.14
CA PRO A 122 11.39 -9.51 17.78
C PRO A 122 12.27 -10.01 16.64
N GLN A 123 12.26 -11.31 16.33
CA GLN A 123 13.05 -11.92 15.26
C GLN A 123 12.36 -11.91 13.89
N ILE A 124 11.03 -11.65 13.84
CA ILE A 124 10.29 -11.61 12.58
C ILE A 124 10.42 -10.22 11.96
N ALA A 125 10.90 -10.16 10.73
CA ALA A 125 10.98 -8.92 9.97
C ALA A 125 9.59 -8.49 9.48
N ILE A 126 9.30 -7.19 9.49
CA ILE A 126 8.11 -6.60 8.88
C ILE A 126 8.55 -5.65 7.77
N ASP A 127 7.95 -5.80 6.60
CA ASP A 127 8.13 -4.89 5.47
C ASP A 127 6.75 -4.31 5.09
N VAL A 128 6.58 -3.01 5.30
CA VAL A 128 5.37 -2.29 4.89
C VAL A 128 5.67 -1.57 3.60
N ARG A 129 5.01 -1.99 2.52
CA ARG A 129 5.20 -1.43 1.17
C ARG A 129 4.09 -0.46 0.82
N ARG A 130 4.48 0.66 0.23
CA ARG A 130 3.51 1.56 -0.37
C ARG A 130 2.97 0.93 -1.65
N VAL A 131 1.67 0.67 -1.65
CA VAL A 131 0.95 0.10 -2.79
C VAL A 131 -0.29 0.96 -3.04
N PRO A 132 -0.63 1.27 -4.31
CA PRO A 132 -1.89 1.93 -4.64
C PRO A 132 -3.07 1.14 -4.06
N ALA A 133 -3.99 1.85 -3.40
CA ALA A 133 -5.07 1.20 -2.62
C ALA A 133 -5.91 0.19 -3.43
N ARG A 134 -6.11 0.44 -4.74
CA ARG A 134 -6.85 -0.47 -5.65
C ARG A 134 -6.09 -1.76 -5.98
N GLN A 135 -4.78 -1.79 -5.82
CA GLN A 135 -3.93 -2.94 -6.15
C GLN A 135 -3.69 -3.84 -4.93
N ILE A 136 -3.86 -3.32 -3.72
CA ILE A 136 -3.52 -4.03 -2.48
C ILE A 136 -4.22 -5.38 -2.37
N ALA A 137 -5.55 -5.44 -2.57
CA ALA A 137 -6.30 -6.68 -2.43
C ALA A 137 -5.93 -7.70 -3.51
N VAL A 138 -5.71 -7.26 -4.75
CA VAL A 138 -5.23 -8.09 -5.86
C VAL A 138 -3.86 -8.68 -5.53
N GLU A 139 -2.91 -7.88 -5.04
CA GLU A 139 -1.58 -8.35 -4.67
C GLU A 139 -1.60 -9.34 -3.50
N VAL A 140 -2.52 -9.17 -2.54
CA VAL A 140 -2.76 -10.15 -1.48
C VAL A 140 -3.29 -11.47 -2.06
N GLN A 141 -4.28 -11.40 -2.94
CA GLN A 141 -4.86 -12.59 -3.61
C GLN A 141 -3.81 -13.35 -4.40
N GLN A 142 -2.95 -12.63 -5.14
CA GLN A 142 -1.85 -13.20 -5.93
C GLN A 142 -0.68 -13.69 -5.07
N GLY A 143 -0.67 -13.38 -3.77
CA GLY A 143 0.39 -13.77 -2.86
C GLY A 143 1.65 -12.91 -2.95
N SER A 144 1.63 -11.74 -3.57
CA SER A 144 2.74 -10.77 -3.56
C SER A 144 2.85 -10.03 -2.23
N LEU A 145 1.76 -10.04 -1.45
CA LEU A 145 1.68 -9.53 -0.09
C LEU A 145 1.07 -10.58 0.82
N ASP A 146 1.46 -10.59 2.11
CA ASP A 146 0.78 -11.39 3.14
C ASP A 146 -0.50 -10.73 3.59
N PHE A 147 -0.44 -9.40 3.76
CA PHE A 147 -1.54 -8.58 4.22
C PHE A 147 -1.70 -7.32 3.38
N GLY A 148 -2.93 -6.85 3.32
CA GLY A 148 -3.28 -5.53 2.82
C GLY A 148 -3.96 -4.71 3.91
N ALA A 149 -3.57 -3.45 4.10
CA ALA A 149 -4.24 -2.53 5.02
C ALA A 149 -5.14 -1.58 4.23
N LEU A 150 -6.46 -1.74 4.39
CA LEU A 150 -7.48 -1.03 3.63
C LEU A 150 -8.44 -0.26 4.55
N SER A 151 -8.93 0.88 4.10
CA SER A 151 -9.98 1.65 4.78
C SER A 151 -11.32 1.61 4.00
N PHE A 152 -11.51 0.59 3.22
CA PHE A 152 -12.72 0.27 2.44
C PHE A 152 -12.81 -1.24 2.25
N HIS A 153 -14.01 -1.74 1.94
CA HIS A 153 -14.21 -3.15 1.61
C HIS A 153 -13.75 -3.40 0.16
N PRO A 154 -12.78 -4.30 -0.07
CA PRO A 154 -12.32 -4.61 -1.42
C PRO A 154 -13.36 -5.45 -2.16
N PRO A 155 -13.46 -5.34 -3.50
CA PRO A 155 -14.36 -6.17 -4.30
C PRO A 155 -13.88 -7.61 -4.46
N GLU A 156 -12.61 -7.89 -4.14
CA GLU A 156 -12.00 -9.20 -4.28
C GLU A 156 -12.55 -10.19 -3.25
N GLU A 157 -13.23 -11.23 -3.74
CA GLU A 157 -13.80 -12.28 -2.91
C GLU A 157 -12.74 -13.24 -2.36
N GLY A 158 -13.08 -13.96 -1.28
CA GLY A 158 -12.25 -15.03 -0.74
C GLY A 158 -11.13 -14.58 0.19
N LEU A 159 -10.97 -13.29 0.44
CA LEU A 159 -10.05 -12.79 1.44
C LEU A 159 -10.66 -12.90 2.86
N LEU A 160 -9.79 -13.06 3.85
CA LEU A 160 -10.13 -12.90 5.26
C LEU A 160 -9.92 -11.44 5.64
N GLU A 161 -10.91 -10.86 6.30
CA GLU A 161 -10.88 -9.46 6.75
C GLU A 161 -10.85 -9.40 8.27
N VAL A 162 -9.94 -8.59 8.83
CA VAL A 162 -9.82 -8.34 10.27
C VAL A 162 -9.73 -6.85 10.50
N THR A 163 -10.70 -6.27 11.21
CA THR A 163 -10.65 -4.87 11.62
C THR A 163 -9.59 -4.69 12.71
N VAL A 164 -8.61 -3.82 12.47
CA VAL A 164 -7.47 -3.61 13.38
C VAL A 164 -7.43 -2.20 13.98
N GLY A 165 -8.35 -1.37 13.60
CA GLY A 165 -8.47 -0.03 14.15
C GLY A 165 -9.50 0.81 13.42
N SER A 166 -9.64 2.04 13.87
CA SER A 166 -10.48 3.03 13.22
C SER A 166 -9.82 4.39 13.27
N ASP A 167 -10.23 5.25 12.36
CA ASP A 167 -9.84 6.66 12.28
C ASP A 167 -11.06 7.49 11.90
N GLU A 168 -10.97 8.79 12.05
CA GLU A 168 -12.00 9.73 11.59
C GLU A 168 -11.44 10.66 10.52
N LEU A 169 -12.26 10.99 9.53
CA LEU A 169 -11.93 12.00 8.54
C LEU A 169 -12.24 13.37 9.13
N VAL A 170 -11.29 14.30 9.09
CA VAL A 170 -11.41 15.64 9.63
C VAL A 170 -10.95 16.68 8.62
N LEU A 171 -11.47 17.89 8.73
CA LEU A 171 -10.91 19.05 8.05
C LEU A 171 -9.75 19.59 8.89
N LEU A 172 -8.56 19.65 8.29
CA LEU A 172 -7.37 20.27 8.89
C LEU A 172 -7.27 21.71 8.42
N VAL A 173 -7.15 22.61 9.39
CA VAL A 173 -6.98 24.05 9.16
C VAL A 173 -5.85 24.60 10.03
N PRO A 174 -5.18 25.72 9.65
CA PRO A 174 -4.25 26.39 10.54
C PRO A 174 -4.99 27.04 11.72
N PRO A 175 -4.37 27.26 12.89
CA PRO A 175 -5.03 27.84 14.07
C PRO A 175 -5.60 29.24 13.84
N SER A 176 -5.03 30.00 12.90
CA SER A 176 -5.51 31.34 12.53
C SER A 176 -6.73 31.33 11.59
N HIS A 177 -7.16 30.18 11.12
CA HIS A 177 -8.29 30.07 10.19
C HIS A 177 -9.62 30.42 10.87
N PRO A 178 -10.54 31.12 10.22
CA PRO A 178 -11.85 31.48 10.84
C PRO A 178 -12.61 30.23 11.34
N LEU A 179 -12.55 29.11 10.61
CA LEU A 179 -13.20 27.87 11.00
C LEU A 179 -12.57 27.21 12.24
N ALA A 180 -11.31 27.53 12.60
CA ALA A 180 -10.63 26.91 13.74
C ALA A 180 -11.33 27.15 15.09
N LYS A 181 -12.16 28.19 15.19
CA LYS A 181 -12.94 28.50 16.39
C LYS A 181 -14.22 27.66 16.50
N ARG A 182 -14.61 26.92 15.46
CA ARG A 182 -15.82 26.10 15.46
C ARG A 182 -15.56 24.75 16.09
N ARG A 183 -16.58 24.13 16.67
CA ARG A 183 -16.51 22.74 17.17
C ARG A 183 -16.70 21.72 16.05
N GLN A 184 -17.39 22.09 14.98
CA GLN A 184 -17.73 21.29 13.82
C GLN A 184 -17.98 22.21 12.63
N VAL A 185 -17.74 21.70 11.41
CA VAL A 185 -18.04 22.41 10.16
C VAL A 185 -19.03 21.61 9.32
N THR A 186 -19.72 22.28 8.41
CA THR A 186 -20.64 21.66 7.45
C THR A 186 -19.90 21.33 6.14
N MET A 187 -20.55 20.60 5.25
CA MET A 187 -20.01 20.34 3.91
C MET A 187 -19.93 21.62 3.07
N GLU A 188 -20.88 22.53 3.27
CA GLU A 188 -20.92 23.87 2.63
C GLU A 188 -19.74 24.74 3.11
N ASP A 189 -19.41 24.70 4.40
CA ASP A 189 -18.22 25.38 4.92
C ASP A 189 -16.94 24.88 4.23
N VAL A 190 -16.84 23.55 4.01
CA VAL A 190 -15.68 22.94 3.31
C VAL A 190 -15.64 23.35 1.85
N ALA A 191 -16.79 23.43 1.18
CA ALA A 191 -16.88 23.84 -0.23
C ALA A 191 -16.40 25.28 -0.48
N GLY A 192 -16.58 26.16 0.50
CA GLY A 192 -16.11 27.56 0.46
C GLY A 192 -14.59 27.69 0.53
N GLU A 193 -13.88 26.59 0.81
CA GLU A 193 -12.45 26.63 1.06
C GLU A 193 -11.62 26.12 -0.13
N ARG A 194 -10.35 26.55 -0.18
CA ARG A 194 -9.36 26.01 -1.12
C ARG A 194 -8.85 24.67 -0.58
N ILE A 195 -9.12 23.59 -1.28
CA ILE A 195 -8.77 22.23 -0.84
C ILE A 195 -7.40 21.82 -1.37
N ILE A 196 -6.55 21.35 -0.47
CA ILE A 196 -5.30 20.67 -0.80
C ILE A 196 -5.55 19.17 -0.68
N ALA A 197 -5.34 18.43 -1.78
CA ALA A 197 -5.64 17.01 -1.86
C ALA A 197 -4.37 16.18 -2.12
N HIS A 198 -4.45 14.89 -1.79
CA HIS A 198 -3.43 13.93 -2.24
C HIS A 198 -3.65 13.64 -3.74
N ASN A 199 -2.56 13.57 -4.53
CA ASN A 199 -2.65 13.31 -5.97
C ASN A 199 -2.94 11.84 -6.31
N ASP A 200 -2.78 10.91 -5.35
CA ASP A 200 -3.08 9.49 -5.54
C ASP A 200 -4.58 9.22 -5.32
N PRO A 201 -5.33 8.82 -6.36
CA PRO A 201 -6.74 8.48 -6.23
C PRO A 201 -6.90 7.20 -5.42
N SER A 202 -7.85 7.19 -4.47
CA SER A 202 -8.17 6.00 -3.70
C SER A 202 -9.68 5.82 -3.58
N PRO A 203 -10.19 4.56 -3.46
CA PRO A 203 -11.62 4.31 -3.26
C PRO A 203 -12.20 5.04 -2.04
N ALA A 204 -11.40 5.21 -0.99
CA ALA A 204 -11.80 5.95 0.20
C ALA A 204 -11.98 7.45 -0.09
N ARG A 205 -11.09 8.06 -0.88
CA ARG A 205 -11.23 9.45 -1.33
C ARG A 205 -12.44 9.63 -2.24
N GLU A 206 -12.60 8.74 -3.20
CA GLU A 206 -13.75 8.79 -4.13
C GLU A 206 -15.08 8.67 -3.42
N ARG A 207 -15.17 7.84 -2.37
CA ARG A 207 -16.36 7.77 -1.54
C ARG A 207 -16.67 9.11 -0.85
N VAL A 208 -15.65 9.82 -0.37
CA VAL A 208 -15.83 11.15 0.21
C VAL A 208 -16.30 12.15 -0.85
N LEU A 209 -15.67 12.15 -2.02
CA LEU A 209 -16.08 13.05 -3.13
C LEU A 209 -17.54 12.82 -3.52
N ARG A 210 -17.98 11.56 -3.63
CA ARG A 210 -19.38 11.22 -3.90
C ARG A 210 -20.36 11.79 -2.87
N LEU A 211 -20.00 11.81 -1.57
CA LEU A 211 -20.87 12.42 -0.55
C LEU A 211 -21.10 13.92 -0.81
N PHE A 212 -20.09 14.63 -1.32
CA PHE A 212 -20.25 16.04 -1.71
C PHE A 212 -21.07 16.17 -3.01
N GLU A 213 -20.82 15.32 -4.00
CA GLU A 213 -21.57 15.28 -5.25
C GLU A 213 -23.06 15.00 -5.04
N GLU A 214 -23.44 14.06 -4.17
CA GLU A 214 -24.82 13.74 -3.79
C GLU A 214 -25.57 14.96 -3.19
N LYS A 215 -24.83 15.89 -2.62
CA LYS A 215 -25.34 17.15 -2.10
C LYS A 215 -25.23 18.31 -3.09
N HIS A 216 -24.81 18.04 -4.34
CA HIS A 216 -24.53 19.05 -5.38
C HIS A 216 -23.46 20.07 -4.94
N ILE A 217 -22.51 19.64 -4.10
CA ILE A 217 -21.42 20.47 -3.62
C ILE A 217 -20.14 20.14 -4.39
N THR A 218 -19.56 21.13 -5.04
CA THR A 218 -18.28 21.01 -5.74
C THR A 218 -17.14 21.50 -4.84
N LEU A 219 -16.13 20.66 -4.64
CA LEU A 219 -14.93 21.02 -3.89
C LEU A 219 -13.93 21.79 -4.76
N ASN A 220 -13.46 22.92 -4.26
CA ASN A 220 -12.42 23.72 -4.93
C ASN A 220 -11.02 23.15 -4.64
N MET A 221 -10.61 22.13 -5.40
CA MET A 221 -9.28 21.51 -5.27
C MET A 221 -8.24 22.31 -6.04
N VAL A 222 -7.43 23.10 -5.33
CA VAL A 222 -6.45 24.01 -5.91
C VAL A 222 -5.02 23.47 -5.97
N ILE A 223 -4.68 22.52 -5.08
CA ILE A 223 -3.33 21.93 -5.01
C ILE A 223 -3.46 20.41 -4.84
N ALA A 224 -2.66 19.65 -5.58
CA ALA A 224 -2.51 18.22 -5.43
C ALA A 224 -1.05 17.87 -5.09
N LEU A 225 -0.82 17.17 -3.98
CA LEU A 225 0.52 16.84 -3.47
C LEU A 225 0.70 15.32 -3.33
N PRO A 226 1.93 14.80 -3.47
CA PRO A 226 2.20 13.36 -3.46
C PRO A 226 2.38 12.78 -2.04
N SER A 227 2.34 13.58 -0.98
CA SER A 227 2.56 13.13 0.39
C SER A 227 1.68 13.83 1.40
N LEU A 228 1.32 13.12 2.47
CA LEU A 228 0.55 13.67 3.58
C LEU A 228 1.33 14.76 4.33
N ASP A 229 2.65 14.62 4.47
CA ASP A 229 3.49 15.64 5.09
C ASP A 229 3.51 16.93 4.27
N GLY A 230 3.61 16.83 2.95
CA GLY A 230 3.49 17.98 2.06
C GLY A 230 2.14 18.68 2.20
N ILE A 231 1.04 17.92 2.29
CA ILE A 231 -0.30 18.47 2.48
C ILE A 231 -0.41 19.19 3.83
N LYS A 232 0.01 18.56 4.93
CA LYS A 232 -0.01 19.18 6.27
C LYS A 232 0.79 20.48 6.29
N ARG A 233 1.99 20.45 5.69
CA ARG A 233 2.84 21.64 5.60
C ARG A 233 2.23 22.76 4.77
N ALA A 234 1.55 22.44 3.69
CA ALA A 234 0.85 23.40 2.86
C ALA A 234 -0.34 24.05 3.62
N VAL A 235 -1.05 23.28 4.48
CA VAL A 235 -2.09 23.82 5.38
C VAL A 235 -1.47 24.75 6.43
N GLU A 236 -0.35 24.37 7.06
CA GLU A 236 0.39 25.24 8.00
C GLU A 236 0.79 26.57 7.34
N LEU A 237 1.20 26.52 6.06
CA LEU A 237 1.54 27.68 5.25
C LEU A 237 0.33 28.49 4.74
N ARG A 238 -0.90 28.11 5.12
CA ARG A 238 -2.16 28.78 4.75
C ARG A 238 -2.45 28.77 3.24
N LEU A 239 -1.96 27.79 2.51
CA LEU A 239 -2.23 27.64 1.08
C LEU A 239 -3.65 27.12 0.80
N GLY A 240 -4.29 26.52 1.80
CA GLY A 240 -5.64 25.98 1.79
C GLY A 240 -5.89 25.11 3.02
N VAL A 241 -6.92 24.28 2.95
CA VAL A 241 -7.31 23.31 3.99
C VAL A 241 -7.29 21.89 3.42
N ALA A 242 -7.32 20.86 4.26
CA ALA A 242 -7.26 19.48 3.78
C ALA A 242 -8.23 18.56 4.54
N LEU A 243 -8.88 17.65 3.82
CA LEU A 243 -9.65 16.53 4.38
C LEU A 243 -8.74 15.32 4.52
N LEU A 244 -8.31 15.00 5.74
CA LEU A 244 -7.41 13.88 6.02
C LEU A 244 -7.89 13.05 7.22
N PRO A 245 -7.45 11.78 7.32
CA PRO A 245 -7.60 11.01 8.54
C PRO A 245 -6.88 11.70 9.71
N ARG A 246 -7.54 11.83 10.85
CA ARG A 246 -7.02 12.54 12.04
C ARG A 246 -5.67 12.00 12.50
N ARG A 247 -5.48 10.67 12.42
CA ARG A 247 -4.22 10.01 12.83
C ARG A 247 -3.00 10.48 12.03
N CYS A 248 -3.21 10.96 10.81
CA CYS A 248 -2.11 11.49 9.99
C CYS A 248 -1.54 12.81 10.52
N ALA A 249 -2.27 13.53 11.38
CA ALA A 249 -1.92 14.86 11.86
C ALA A 249 -1.84 14.97 13.40
N ILE A 250 -1.74 13.85 14.13
CA ILE A 250 -1.72 13.84 15.62
C ILE A 250 -0.61 14.73 16.17
N THR A 251 0.58 14.68 15.59
CA THR A 251 1.73 15.45 16.03
C THR A 251 1.52 16.95 15.83
N GLU A 252 0.99 17.34 14.69
CA GLU A 252 0.71 18.76 14.36
C GLU A 252 -0.43 19.32 15.21
N ILE A 253 -1.46 18.51 15.47
CA ILE A 253 -2.59 18.86 16.33
C ILE A 253 -2.11 19.02 17.79
N ALA A 254 -1.33 18.07 18.31
CA ALA A 254 -0.79 18.13 19.66
C ALA A 254 0.15 19.33 19.85
N ALA A 255 0.90 19.69 18.81
CA ALA A 255 1.79 20.86 18.81
C ALA A 255 1.06 22.20 18.55
N GLY A 256 -0.27 22.18 18.35
CA GLY A 256 -1.06 23.38 18.07
C GLY A 256 -0.78 24.02 16.70
N ARG A 257 -0.11 23.32 15.78
CA ARG A 257 0.16 23.82 14.43
C ARG A 257 -1.03 23.66 13.48
N LEU A 258 -1.86 22.66 13.73
CA LEU A 258 -3.10 22.40 12.99
C LEU A 258 -4.27 22.19 13.95
N VAL A 259 -5.46 22.56 13.49
CA VAL A 259 -6.74 22.27 14.15
C VAL A 259 -7.51 21.26 13.30
N ALA A 260 -8.03 20.23 13.95
CA ALA A 260 -8.82 19.18 13.30
C ALA A 260 -10.31 19.37 13.63
N LEU A 261 -11.12 19.58 12.61
CA LEU A 261 -12.54 19.85 12.72
C LEU A 261 -13.36 18.69 12.13
N PRO A 262 -14.27 18.09 12.90
CA PRO A 262 -15.24 17.14 12.36
C PRO A 262 -16.11 17.81 11.29
N VAL A 263 -16.43 17.07 10.22
CA VAL A 263 -17.30 17.54 9.13
C VAL A 263 -18.66 16.88 9.27
N ALA A 264 -19.72 17.67 9.40
CA ALA A 264 -21.09 17.17 9.47
C ALA A 264 -21.48 16.45 8.17
N GLY A 265 -22.19 15.33 8.28
CA GLY A 265 -22.60 14.53 7.12
C GLY A 265 -21.52 13.63 6.55
N VAL A 266 -20.26 13.74 6.99
CA VAL A 266 -19.18 12.82 6.62
C VAL A 266 -19.01 11.78 7.71
N SER A 267 -18.89 10.49 7.33
CA SER A 267 -18.70 9.41 8.31
C SER A 267 -17.49 9.69 9.20
N ARG A 268 -17.71 9.74 10.48
CA ARG A 268 -16.64 9.96 11.47
C ARG A 268 -15.76 8.74 11.66
N ARG A 269 -16.35 7.53 11.56
CA ARG A 269 -15.64 6.26 11.81
C ARG A 269 -15.23 5.63 10.49
N ARG A 270 -13.91 5.57 10.25
CA ARG A 270 -13.31 4.81 9.15
C ARG A 270 -12.61 3.60 9.76
N LEU A 271 -13.08 2.41 9.43
CA LEU A 271 -12.41 1.18 9.86
C LEU A 271 -11.14 0.97 9.01
N LEU A 272 -10.06 0.57 9.68
CA LEU A 272 -8.90 -0.02 9.02
C LEU A 272 -9.01 -1.53 9.14
N THR A 273 -9.08 -2.19 8.00
CA THR A 273 -9.20 -3.63 7.86
C THR A 273 -7.92 -4.19 7.27
N LEU A 274 -7.39 -5.23 7.89
CA LEU A 274 -6.38 -6.07 7.28
C LEU A 274 -7.07 -7.14 6.46
N VAL A 275 -6.64 -7.30 5.22
CA VAL A 275 -7.05 -8.39 4.34
C VAL A 275 -5.91 -9.35 4.14
N CYS A 276 -6.17 -10.66 4.14
CA CYS A 276 -5.19 -11.70 3.86
C CYS A 276 -5.86 -12.90 3.20
N ARG A 277 -5.08 -13.78 2.60
CA ARG A 277 -5.58 -15.05 2.06
C ARG A 277 -6.10 -15.94 3.20
N ARG A 278 -7.17 -16.71 2.96
CA ARG A 278 -7.72 -17.67 3.94
C ARG A 278 -6.80 -18.85 4.21
N ALA A 279 -6.04 -19.29 3.20
CA ALA A 279 -5.11 -20.41 3.25
C ALA A 279 -3.73 -20.00 2.68
N HIS A 280 -2.76 -20.88 2.82
CA HIS A 280 -1.38 -20.70 2.27
C HIS A 280 -0.68 -19.45 2.81
N ARG A 281 -0.66 -19.29 4.14
CA ARG A 281 0.11 -18.27 4.85
C ARG A 281 1.36 -18.89 5.49
N SER A 282 2.42 -18.09 5.61
CA SER A 282 3.60 -18.47 6.39
C SER A 282 3.30 -18.46 7.90
N HIS A 283 4.10 -19.17 8.71
CA HIS A 283 3.98 -19.13 10.18
C HIS A 283 4.11 -17.70 10.73
N ALA A 284 4.96 -16.85 10.12
CA ALA A 284 5.10 -15.45 10.48
C ALA A 284 3.81 -14.66 10.19
N ALA A 285 3.17 -14.91 9.04
CA ALA A 285 1.90 -14.30 8.71
C ALA A 285 0.76 -14.80 9.62
N ASP A 286 0.72 -16.09 9.97
CA ASP A 286 -0.27 -16.62 10.92
C ASP A 286 -0.08 -16.02 12.33
N ALA A 287 1.15 -15.85 12.78
CA ALA A 287 1.44 -15.17 14.05
C ALA A 287 0.98 -13.71 14.02
N PHE A 288 1.21 -13.00 12.90
CA PHE A 288 0.75 -11.62 12.74
C PHE A 288 -0.77 -11.53 12.73
N LEU A 289 -1.45 -12.46 12.05
CA LEU A 289 -2.90 -12.53 12.01
C LEU A 289 -3.50 -12.72 13.42
N LYS A 290 -2.93 -13.60 14.25
CA LYS A 290 -3.38 -13.80 15.64
C LYS A 290 -3.34 -12.49 16.43
N VAL A 291 -2.21 -11.76 16.38
CA VAL A 291 -2.06 -10.48 17.07
C VAL A 291 -3.03 -9.43 16.54
N ALA A 292 -3.32 -9.45 15.23
CA ALA A 292 -4.29 -8.57 14.61
C ALA A 292 -5.73 -8.87 15.09
N GLN A 293 -6.10 -10.14 15.21
CA GLN A 293 -7.42 -10.58 15.70
C GLN A 293 -7.63 -10.22 17.18
N GLU A 294 -6.63 -10.43 18.04
CA GLU A 294 -6.67 -10.01 19.43
C GLU A 294 -6.92 -8.51 19.58
N LYS A 295 -6.24 -7.70 18.77
CA LYS A 295 -6.46 -6.25 18.74
C LYS A 295 -7.84 -5.87 18.21
N GLY A 296 -8.34 -6.57 17.22
CA GLY A 296 -9.68 -6.35 16.66
C GLY A 296 -10.77 -6.57 17.70
N ALA A 297 -10.65 -7.61 18.52
CA ALA A 297 -11.59 -7.92 19.59
C ALA A 297 -11.64 -6.83 20.69
N THR A 298 -10.55 -6.09 20.90
CA THR A 298 -10.48 -4.99 21.90
C THR A 298 -10.92 -3.63 21.32
N ALA A 299 -11.09 -3.52 20.00
CA ALA A 299 -11.46 -2.26 19.32
C ALA A 299 -12.94 -2.18 18.91
N SER A 300 -13.71 -3.25 19.13
CA SER A 300 -15.18 -3.34 18.95
C SER A 300 -15.89 -2.88 20.18
#